data_e0bfcf9c5de988daa36515cc3447b941
#
_entry.id   e0bfcf9c5de988daa36515cc3447b941
#
_cell.length_a   1.000
_cell.length_b   1.000
_cell.length_c   1.000
_cell.angle_alpha   90.00
_cell.angle_beta   90.00
_cell.angle_gamma   90.00
#
_symmetry.space_group_name_H-M   'P 1'
#
loop_
_entity.id
_entity.type
_entity.pdbx_description
1 polymer ?
#
loop_
_entity_poly.entity_id
_entity_poly.type
_entity_poly.pdbx_seq_one_letter_code
_entity_poly.pdbx_strand_id
1 'polypeptide(L)'
;MIKRQFNLSTTHKKITMKVQAYISFAGRCEEALEFYKQSIGAEVTSLLRWKECPDGGMKPPPGYENKIMNAAFRIGETDLMADDGMGENTAEFKGVTLVIEVADDAQAKRFFTALGEGGNVTMPLMKTFWTSSFGMLTDKFGVPWMVNVTAPKA
;
A
#
# COMPACT_ATOMS: atom_id res chain seq x y z
N MET A 1 43.34 38.74 3.51
CA MET A 1 42.44 38.13 2.51
C MET A 1 42.07 36.73 2.99
N ILE A 2 40.91 36.54 3.55
CA ILE A 2 40.44 35.24 4.04
C ILE A 2 39.70 34.57 2.88
N LYS A 3 40.29 33.50 2.30
CA LYS A 3 39.58 32.66 1.30
C LYS A 3 38.57 31.81 2.04
N ARG A 4 37.28 32.13 1.89
CA ARG A 4 36.20 31.23 2.27
C ARG A 4 36.21 30.06 1.28
N GLN A 5 36.65 28.90 1.73
CA GLN A 5 36.41 27.63 1.04
C GLN A 5 34.92 27.30 1.22
N PHE A 6 34.15 27.39 0.13
CA PHE A 6 32.82 26.80 0.04
C PHE A 6 33.00 25.30 -0.08
N ASN A 7 32.80 24.59 1.03
CA ASN A 7 32.75 23.14 1.03
C ASN A 7 31.34 22.71 0.54
N LEU A 8 31.21 22.57 -0.78
CA LEU A 8 30.05 21.97 -1.40
C LEU A 8 30.14 20.45 -1.17
N SER A 9 29.76 20.00 0.03
CA SER A 9 29.46 18.61 0.28
C SER A 9 28.16 18.26 -0.47
N THR A 10 28.27 17.96 -1.76
CA THR A 10 27.21 17.34 -2.52
C THR A 10 27.17 15.88 -2.09
N THR A 11 26.39 15.59 -1.06
CA THR A 11 26.02 14.21 -0.74
C THR A 11 25.18 13.71 -1.91
N HIS A 12 25.82 13.07 -2.87
CA HIS A 12 25.15 12.29 -3.90
C HIS A 12 24.45 11.15 -3.18
N LYS A 13 23.14 11.33 -2.91
CA LYS A 13 22.30 10.25 -2.40
C LYS A 13 22.37 9.14 -3.44
N LYS A 14 23.07 8.05 -3.09
CA LYS A 14 23.20 6.89 -3.98
C LYS A 14 21.80 6.42 -4.32
N ILE A 15 21.40 6.55 -5.59
CA ILE A 15 20.11 6.07 -6.08
C ILE A 15 20.19 4.54 -6.03
N THR A 16 19.50 3.94 -5.08
CA THR A 16 19.33 2.49 -5.00
C THR A 16 18.07 2.11 -5.76
N MET A 17 18.13 1.01 -6.52
CA MET A 17 16.95 0.45 -7.17
C MET A 17 15.89 0.10 -6.11
N LYS A 18 14.63 0.48 -6.37
CA LYS A 18 13.49 0.16 -5.50
C LYS A 18 12.33 -0.33 -6.36
N VAL A 19 11.74 -1.43 -5.95
CA VAL A 19 10.50 -1.97 -6.55
C VAL A 19 9.39 -1.84 -5.52
N GLN A 20 8.28 -1.23 -5.92
CA GLN A 20 7.11 -1.03 -5.05
C GLN A 20 5.86 -1.51 -5.77
N ALA A 21 4.90 -2.04 -5.01
CA ALA A 21 3.57 -2.29 -5.55
C ALA A 21 2.87 -0.95 -5.82
N TYR A 22 2.22 -0.87 -6.98
CA TYR A 22 1.34 0.23 -7.37
C TYR A 22 -0.06 -0.32 -7.56
N ILE A 23 -1.05 0.21 -6.84
CA ILE A 23 -2.40 -0.34 -6.77
C ILE A 23 -3.40 0.69 -7.27
N SER A 24 -4.13 0.35 -8.34
CA SER A 24 -5.21 1.20 -8.88
C SER A 24 -6.56 0.72 -8.35
N PHE A 25 -7.29 1.61 -7.69
CA PHE A 25 -8.52 1.28 -6.98
C PHE A 25 -9.82 1.64 -7.75
N ALA A 26 -9.74 1.96 -9.04
CA ALA A 26 -10.90 2.26 -9.89
C ALA A 26 -11.85 3.30 -9.26
N GLY A 27 -11.31 4.43 -8.83
CA GLY A 27 -12.07 5.54 -8.24
C GLY A 27 -12.30 5.46 -6.74
N ARG A 28 -11.79 4.41 -6.05
CA ARG A 28 -11.97 4.19 -4.60
C ARG A 28 -10.67 4.29 -3.79
N CYS A 29 -9.64 4.97 -4.33
CA CYS A 29 -8.32 5.03 -3.68
C CYS A 29 -8.39 5.68 -2.28
N GLU A 30 -9.06 6.80 -2.12
CA GLU A 30 -9.15 7.48 -0.82
C GLU A 30 -9.85 6.62 0.25
N GLU A 31 -10.91 5.93 -0.14
CA GLU A 31 -11.63 4.99 0.72
C GLU A 31 -10.74 3.80 1.12
N ALA A 32 -9.95 3.28 0.17
CA ALA A 32 -9.01 2.19 0.43
C ALA A 32 -7.88 2.61 1.38
N LEU A 33 -7.29 3.78 1.19
CA LEU A 33 -6.24 4.31 2.06
C LEU A 33 -6.74 4.52 3.50
N GLU A 34 -7.95 5.06 3.68
CA GLU A 34 -8.55 5.22 5.00
C GLU A 34 -8.85 3.86 5.65
N PHE A 35 -9.33 2.90 4.87
CA PHE A 35 -9.55 1.53 5.35
C PHE A 35 -8.25 0.87 5.82
N TYR A 36 -7.16 0.97 5.07
CA TYR A 36 -5.87 0.40 5.47
C TYR A 36 -5.27 1.12 6.67
N LYS A 37 -5.49 2.43 6.79
CA LYS A 37 -5.10 3.17 7.99
C LYS A 37 -5.79 2.63 9.24
N GLN A 38 -7.09 2.41 9.18
CA GLN A 38 -7.88 1.91 10.30
C GLN A 38 -7.63 0.43 10.61
N SER A 39 -7.47 -0.40 9.58
CA SER A 39 -7.36 -1.86 9.73
C SER A 39 -5.95 -2.34 10.10
N ILE A 40 -4.91 -1.77 9.49
CA ILE A 40 -3.52 -2.24 9.62
C ILE A 40 -2.51 -1.13 9.89
N GLY A 41 -2.97 0.07 10.22
CA GLY A 41 -2.10 1.18 10.60
C GLY A 41 -1.29 1.78 9.45
N ALA A 42 -1.82 1.74 8.22
CA ALA A 42 -1.16 2.38 7.08
C ALA A 42 -1.05 3.90 7.27
N GLU A 43 0.03 4.47 6.79
CA GLU A 43 0.29 5.91 6.81
C GLU A 43 0.40 6.45 5.39
N VAL A 44 -0.42 7.44 5.04
CA VAL A 44 -0.31 8.17 3.77
C VAL A 44 0.86 9.14 3.86
N THR A 45 1.89 8.95 3.04
CA THR A 45 3.11 9.77 3.05
C THR A 45 3.07 10.88 2.00
N SER A 46 2.33 10.70 0.92
CA SER A 46 2.03 11.75 -0.05
C SER A 46 0.73 11.46 -0.79
N LEU A 47 0.07 12.52 -1.24
CA LEU A 47 -1.17 12.42 -2.00
C LEU A 47 -1.27 13.60 -2.95
N LEU A 48 -1.54 13.33 -4.24
CA LEU A 48 -1.73 14.32 -5.28
C LEU A 48 -3.03 14.02 -6.03
N ARG A 49 -3.90 15.03 -6.11
CA ARG A 49 -5.14 14.96 -6.89
C ARG A 49 -4.91 15.47 -8.31
N TRP A 50 -5.71 15.03 -9.26
CA TRP A 50 -5.58 15.47 -10.64
C TRP A 50 -5.63 16.98 -10.81
N LYS A 51 -6.52 17.67 -10.10
CA LYS A 51 -6.63 19.16 -10.16
C LYS A 51 -5.39 19.91 -9.65
N GLU A 52 -4.51 19.22 -8.92
CA GLU A 52 -3.29 19.80 -8.35
C GLU A 52 -2.07 19.60 -9.28
N CYS A 53 -2.25 18.84 -10.37
CA CYS A 53 -1.18 18.60 -11.32
C CYS A 53 -0.84 19.87 -12.10
N PRO A 54 0.47 20.15 -12.32
CA PRO A 54 0.88 21.27 -13.15
C PRO A 54 0.38 21.10 -14.60
N ASP A 55 0.08 22.22 -15.25
CA ASP A 55 -0.30 22.23 -16.68
C ASP A 55 0.77 21.60 -17.56
N GLY A 56 0.34 20.86 -18.59
CA GLY A 56 1.21 20.24 -19.59
C GLY A 56 1.51 18.75 -19.36
N GLY A 57 0.92 18.14 -18.33
CA GLY A 57 0.98 16.70 -18.07
C GLY A 57 -0.16 15.89 -18.69
N MET A 58 -0.39 14.69 -18.16
CA MET A 58 -1.56 13.88 -18.48
C MET A 58 -2.84 14.58 -18.01
N LYS A 59 -3.91 14.44 -18.78
CA LYS A 59 -5.22 14.97 -18.40
C LYS A 59 -6.03 13.92 -17.65
N PRO A 60 -6.81 14.32 -16.64
CA PRO A 60 -7.69 13.39 -15.96
C PRO A 60 -8.81 12.90 -16.89
N PRO A 61 -9.33 11.69 -16.65
CA PRO A 61 -10.60 11.29 -17.24
C PRO A 61 -11.73 12.24 -16.79
N PRO A 62 -12.82 12.38 -17.55
CA PRO A 62 -13.96 13.20 -17.15
C PRO A 62 -14.46 12.84 -15.74
N GLY A 63 -14.62 13.84 -14.88
CA GLY A 63 -15.09 13.65 -13.49
C GLY A 63 -14.01 13.21 -12.48
N TYR A 64 -12.75 13.13 -12.90
CA TYR A 64 -11.63 12.71 -12.05
C TYR A 64 -10.81 13.85 -11.44
N GLU A 65 -11.21 15.10 -11.62
CA GLU A 65 -10.45 16.27 -11.16
C GLU A 65 -10.12 16.22 -9.66
N ASN A 66 -11.04 15.70 -8.85
CA ASN A 66 -10.88 15.53 -7.40
C ASN A 66 -10.33 14.15 -7.00
N LYS A 67 -10.19 13.23 -7.93
CA LYS A 67 -9.66 11.89 -7.70
C LYS A 67 -8.15 11.91 -7.49
N ILE A 68 -7.64 10.87 -6.88
CA ILE A 68 -6.21 10.70 -6.60
C ILE A 68 -5.50 10.26 -7.87
N MET A 69 -4.58 11.11 -8.36
CA MET A 69 -3.67 10.80 -9.45
C MET A 69 -2.52 9.92 -8.97
N ASN A 70 -2.00 10.19 -7.78
CA ASN A 70 -0.93 9.42 -7.17
C ASN A 70 -0.96 9.59 -5.65
N ALA A 71 -0.79 8.49 -4.95
CA ALA A 71 -0.56 8.47 -3.52
C ALA A 71 0.61 7.54 -3.20
N ALA A 72 1.38 7.88 -2.18
CA ALA A 72 2.31 6.97 -1.55
C ALA A 72 1.85 6.72 -0.11
N PHE A 73 1.95 5.49 0.33
CA PHE A 73 1.58 5.09 1.68
C PHE A 73 2.50 3.98 2.19
N ARG A 74 2.56 3.84 3.50
CA ARG A 74 3.44 2.88 4.17
C ARG A 74 2.63 1.96 5.06
N ILE A 75 2.94 0.67 4.99
CA ILE A 75 2.44 -0.36 5.90
C ILE A 75 3.66 -0.98 6.58
N GLY A 76 3.80 -0.78 7.91
CA GLY A 76 5.01 -1.16 8.61
C GLY A 76 6.25 -0.51 7.98
N GLU A 77 7.18 -1.31 7.47
CA GLU A 77 8.40 -0.83 6.81
C GLU A 77 8.29 -0.76 5.27
N THR A 78 7.15 -1.14 4.70
CA THR A 78 6.96 -1.24 3.24
C THR A 78 6.22 -0.04 2.70
N ASP A 79 6.84 0.63 1.73
CA ASP A 79 6.20 1.69 0.96
C ASP A 79 5.46 1.11 -0.25
N LEU A 80 4.25 1.59 -0.46
CA LEU A 80 3.41 1.26 -1.61
C LEU A 80 2.91 2.55 -2.27
N MET A 81 2.38 2.41 -3.47
CA MET A 81 1.77 3.50 -4.20
C MET A 81 0.35 3.13 -4.64
N ALA A 82 -0.48 4.14 -4.87
CA ALA A 82 -1.85 3.93 -5.30
C ALA A 82 -2.39 5.09 -6.12
N ASP A 83 -3.47 4.83 -6.85
CA ASP A 83 -4.27 5.83 -7.53
C ASP A 83 -5.74 5.42 -7.68
N ASP A 84 -6.51 6.30 -8.29
CA ASP A 84 -7.91 6.01 -8.65
C ASP A 84 -8.07 5.38 -10.05
N GLY A 85 -6.98 5.14 -10.77
CA GLY A 85 -7.01 4.64 -12.14
C GLY A 85 -7.36 5.72 -13.16
N MET A 86 -7.72 5.28 -14.36
CA MET A 86 -8.01 6.14 -15.51
C MET A 86 -9.48 6.08 -15.96
N GLY A 87 -10.40 5.78 -15.05
CA GLY A 87 -11.85 5.73 -15.34
C GLY A 87 -12.40 4.31 -15.46
N GLU A 88 -11.65 3.31 -15.01
CA GLU A 88 -12.12 1.92 -14.95
C GLU A 88 -13.28 1.79 -13.96
N ASN A 89 -14.28 0.96 -14.28
CA ASN A 89 -15.42 0.72 -13.41
C ASN A 89 -15.12 -0.23 -12.24
N THR A 90 -14.15 -1.12 -12.41
CA THR A 90 -13.75 -2.12 -11.41
C THR A 90 -12.24 -2.31 -11.40
N ALA A 91 -11.68 -2.54 -10.21
CA ALA A 91 -10.30 -2.97 -10.06
C ALA A 91 -10.23 -4.51 -10.11
N GLU A 92 -9.24 -5.04 -10.83
CA GLU A 92 -8.97 -6.48 -10.89
C GLU A 92 -7.53 -6.75 -10.46
N PHE A 93 -7.38 -7.69 -9.50
CA PHE A 93 -6.07 -8.09 -8.96
C PHE A 93 -5.91 -9.60 -9.13
N LYS A 94 -5.40 -10.02 -10.29
CA LYS A 94 -5.18 -11.43 -10.61
C LYS A 94 -3.69 -11.78 -10.60
N GLY A 95 -3.34 -12.86 -9.92
CA GLY A 95 -1.97 -13.37 -9.86
C GLY A 95 -1.02 -12.55 -9.00
N VAL A 96 -1.53 -11.62 -8.20
CA VAL A 96 -0.77 -10.83 -7.23
C VAL A 96 -1.47 -10.90 -5.89
N THR A 97 -0.71 -11.12 -4.82
CA THR A 97 -1.21 -11.14 -3.44
C THR A 97 -0.25 -10.34 -2.56
N LEU A 98 -0.78 -9.51 -1.70
CA LEU A 98 0.02 -8.82 -0.68
C LEU A 98 0.13 -9.71 0.56
N VAL A 99 1.33 -9.82 1.11
CA VAL A 99 1.59 -10.64 2.29
C VAL A 99 1.94 -9.73 3.46
N ILE A 100 1.20 -9.88 4.56
CA ILE A 100 1.56 -9.26 5.85
C ILE A 100 2.22 -10.32 6.71
N GLU A 101 3.46 -10.07 7.09
CA GLU A 101 4.17 -10.84 8.09
C GLU A 101 4.08 -10.14 9.44
N VAL A 102 3.61 -10.85 10.45
CA VAL A 102 3.39 -10.33 11.79
C VAL A 102 4.15 -11.15 12.83
N ALA A 103 4.33 -10.57 14.03
CA ALA A 103 5.18 -11.15 15.06
C ALA A 103 4.50 -12.28 15.85
N ASP A 104 3.19 -12.25 16.01
CA ASP A 104 2.45 -13.18 16.85
C ASP A 104 1.01 -13.43 16.38
N ASP A 105 0.38 -14.46 16.96
CA ASP A 105 -0.98 -14.89 16.60
C ASP A 105 -2.05 -13.82 16.93
N ALA A 106 -1.87 -13.04 18.00
CA ALA A 106 -2.81 -11.99 18.37
C ALA A 106 -2.85 -10.87 17.33
N GLN A 107 -1.68 -10.48 16.82
CA GLN A 107 -1.55 -9.50 15.74
C GLN A 107 -2.10 -10.05 14.43
N ALA A 108 -1.82 -11.32 14.11
CA ALA A 108 -2.38 -11.98 12.93
C ALA A 108 -3.92 -11.97 12.96
N LYS A 109 -4.51 -12.35 14.07
CA LYS A 109 -5.98 -12.35 14.24
C LYS A 109 -6.58 -10.96 14.08
N ARG A 110 -5.98 -9.95 14.70
CA ARG A 110 -6.45 -8.57 14.62
C ARG A 110 -6.43 -8.04 13.19
N PHE A 111 -5.33 -8.17 12.47
CA PHE A 111 -5.21 -7.68 11.11
C PHE A 111 -6.04 -8.49 10.12
N PHE A 112 -6.08 -9.80 10.26
CA PHE A 112 -6.90 -10.67 9.42
C PHE A 112 -8.39 -10.33 9.55
N THR A 113 -8.89 -10.15 10.77
CA THR A 113 -10.29 -9.78 11.02
C THR A 113 -10.60 -8.41 10.42
N ALA A 114 -9.75 -7.41 10.66
CA ALA A 114 -9.98 -6.05 10.17
C ALA A 114 -9.91 -5.94 8.63
N LEU A 115 -8.94 -6.58 7.99
CA LEU A 115 -8.83 -6.63 6.53
C LEU A 115 -9.97 -7.40 5.86
N GLY A 116 -10.50 -8.41 6.54
CA GLY A 116 -11.60 -9.23 6.06
C GLY A 116 -12.97 -8.56 6.13
N GLU A 117 -13.09 -7.43 6.82
CA GLU A 117 -14.37 -6.72 6.98
C GLU A 117 -14.90 -6.22 5.63
N GLY A 118 -16.09 -6.67 5.26
CA GLY A 118 -16.71 -6.37 3.96
C GLY A 118 -16.06 -7.09 2.78
N GLY A 119 -15.07 -7.92 3.01
CA GLY A 119 -14.39 -8.74 2.01
C GLY A 119 -14.81 -10.21 2.04
N ASN A 120 -13.92 -11.08 1.59
CA ASN A 120 -14.15 -12.51 1.52
C ASN A 120 -12.94 -13.30 2.05
N VAL A 121 -13.14 -14.13 3.06
CA VAL A 121 -12.11 -15.05 3.57
C VAL A 121 -12.05 -16.27 2.65
N THR A 122 -10.89 -16.48 2.01
CA THR A 122 -10.67 -17.62 1.12
C THR A 122 -10.01 -18.79 1.84
N MET A 123 -9.22 -18.52 2.89
CA MET A 123 -8.67 -19.51 3.81
C MET A 123 -8.67 -18.92 5.23
N PRO A 124 -9.42 -19.49 6.20
CA PRO A 124 -9.40 -19.01 7.57
C PRO A 124 -8.01 -19.06 8.20
N LEU A 125 -7.74 -18.19 9.19
CA LEU A 125 -6.51 -18.30 9.97
C LEU A 125 -6.42 -19.67 10.62
N MET A 126 -5.33 -20.37 10.35
CA MET A 126 -5.07 -21.70 10.86
C MET A 126 -3.58 -21.97 11.01
N LYS A 127 -3.24 -22.92 11.87
CA LYS A 127 -1.87 -23.43 11.97
C LYS A 127 -1.53 -24.24 10.72
N THR A 128 -0.30 -24.03 10.23
CA THR A 128 0.29 -24.84 9.14
C THR A 128 1.59 -25.48 9.63
N PHE A 129 2.30 -26.22 8.76
CA PHE A 129 3.59 -26.80 9.13
C PHE A 129 4.73 -25.77 9.25
N TRP A 130 4.56 -24.55 8.69
CA TRP A 130 5.60 -23.50 8.70
C TRP A 130 5.29 -22.34 9.65
N THR A 131 4.06 -22.20 10.13
CA THR A 131 3.66 -21.09 10.99
C THR A 131 2.53 -21.45 11.94
N SER A 132 2.43 -20.72 13.04
CA SER A 132 1.34 -20.84 14.01
C SER A 132 0.01 -20.28 13.49
N SER A 133 0.04 -19.26 12.61
CA SER A 133 -1.15 -18.70 11.98
C SER A 133 -0.87 -18.26 10.55
N PHE A 134 -1.66 -18.77 9.64
CA PHE A 134 -1.71 -18.38 8.24
C PHE A 134 -3.15 -18.31 7.76
N GLY A 135 -3.49 -17.30 6.99
CA GLY A 135 -4.80 -17.16 6.37
C GLY A 135 -4.76 -16.34 5.10
N MET A 136 -5.81 -16.47 4.31
CA MET A 136 -5.96 -15.78 3.03
C MET A 136 -7.34 -15.13 2.95
N LEU A 137 -7.39 -13.93 2.43
CA LEU A 137 -8.63 -13.19 2.20
C LEU A 137 -8.49 -12.28 0.98
N THR A 138 -9.63 -11.84 0.47
CA THR A 138 -9.74 -10.72 -0.45
C THR A 138 -10.47 -9.60 0.28
N ASP A 139 -9.90 -8.41 0.34
CA ASP A 139 -10.55 -7.29 1.03
C ASP A 139 -11.73 -6.73 0.23
N LYS A 140 -12.46 -5.78 0.82
CA LYS A 140 -13.64 -5.17 0.18
C LYS A 140 -13.35 -4.38 -1.10
N PHE A 141 -12.08 -4.10 -1.40
CA PHE A 141 -11.64 -3.47 -2.66
C PHE A 141 -11.17 -4.49 -3.69
N GLY A 142 -11.19 -5.77 -3.37
CA GLY A 142 -10.76 -6.87 -4.24
C GLY A 142 -9.27 -7.21 -4.13
N VAL A 143 -8.51 -6.56 -3.26
CA VAL A 143 -7.09 -6.87 -3.07
C VAL A 143 -6.92 -8.16 -2.30
N PRO A 144 -6.19 -9.15 -2.85
CA PRO A 144 -5.90 -10.39 -2.14
C PRO A 144 -4.77 -10.22 -1.13
N TRP A 145 -4.98 -10.77 0.05
CA TRP A 145 -4.05 -10.72 1.17
C TRP A 145 -3.74 -12.11 1.73
N MET A 146 -2.51 -12.30 2.14
CA MET A 146 -2.08 -13.37 3.04
C MET A 146 -1.61 -12.74 4.35
N VAL A 147 -1.99 -13.32 5.47
CA VAL A 147 -1.47 -12.97 6.80
C VAL A 147 -0.70 -14.17 7.33
N ASN A 148 0.54 -13.95 7.74
CA ASN A 148 1.46 -14.99 8.17
C ASN A 148 2.21 -14.56 9.43
N VAL A 149 2.28 -15.43 10.42
CA VAL A 149 3.15 -15.21 11.59
C VAL A 149 4.55 -15.66 11.24
N THR A 150 5.49 -14.73 11.31
CA THR A 150 6.90 -15.04 11.07
C THR A 150 7.50 -15.66 12.32
N ALA A 151 8.01 -16.88 12.21
CA ALA A 151 8.74 -17.48 13.32
C ALA A 151 9.94 -16.62 13.72
N PRO A 152 10.25 -16.48 15.04
CA PRO A 152 11.45 -15.81 15.48
C PRO A 152 12.67 -16.41 14.76
N LYS A 153 13.49 -15.58 14.13
CA LYS A 153 14.78 -16.05 13.59
C LYS A 153 15.59 -16.53 14.78
N ALA A 154 15.94 -17.80 14.75
CA ALA A 154 16.86 -18.39 15.73
C ALA A 154 18.23 -17.70 15.68
#